data_8a2260960b7014ead3850aca75cbeb4f
#
_entry.id   8a2260960b7014ead3850aca75cbeb4f
#
_cell.length_a   1.000
_cell.length_b   1.000
_cell.length_c   1.000
_cell.angle_alpha   90.00
_cell.angle_beta   90.00
_cell.angle_gamma   90.00
#
_symmetry.space_group_name_H-M   'P 1'
#
loop_
_entity.id
_entity.type
_entity.pdbx_description
1 polymer ?
#
loop_
_entity_poly.entity_id
_entity_poly.type
_entity_poly.pdbx_seq_one_letter_code
_entity_poly.pdbx_strand_id
1 'polypeptide(L)'
;MFTVSGQTIKYDVAWTHPETGVQYPANWLRLTSAAEKEAVGLVEVTTSPNAVYDQRFYWGVDNPKQLDDVTDDDGNTTTGLKTLWKAKQDEIAASLLAPSDWRIIKAKETGTNIPSTWKTYRAAIRTACNTRQSEIDACADVPALKELLFGAATIEQQQTDADGNGVVDADGNPVMETVANPDIATAWPDDPS
;
A
#
# COMPACT_ATOMS: atom_id res chain seq x y z
N MET A 1 26.19 -14.00 6.57
CA MET A 1 26.24 -15.29 7.30
C MET A 1 26.50 -16.38 6.28
N PHE A 2 27.30 -17.41 6.64
CA PHE A 2 27.60 -18.52 5.74
C PHE A 2 27.12 -19.85 6.31
N THR A 3 26.83 -20.82 5.48
CA THR A 3 26.52 -22.20 5.86
C THR A 3 27.41 -23.17 5.08
N VAL A 4 27.81 -24.29 5.72
CA VAL A 4 28.49 -25.43 5.10
C VAL A 4 27.90 -26.71 5.71
N SER A 5 27.47 -27.64 4.88
CA SER A 5 26.88 -28.92 5.34
C SER A 5 25.82 -28.76 6.47
N GLY A 6 24.98 -27.72 6.38
CA GLY A 6 23.94 -27.41 7.36
C GLY A 6 24.40 -26.69 8.63
N GLN A 7 25.70 -26.50 8.82
CA GLN A 7 26.25 -25.73 9.95
C GLN A 7 26.35 -24.26 9.60
N THR A 8 25.88 -23.39 10.52
CA THR A 8 26.01 -21.94 10.39
C THR A 8 27.36 -21.45 10.84
N ILE A 9 28.08 -20.75 9.97
CA ILE A 9 29.39 -20.15 10.23
C ILE A 9 29.24 -18.63 10.35
N LYS A 10 29.68 -18.08 11.48
CA LYS A 10 29.60 -16.64 11.78
C LYS A 10 30.92 -15.95 11.49
N TYR A 11 30.88 -14.66 11.17
CA TYR A 11 32.09 -13.81 11.12
C TYR A 11 32.73 -13.72 12.50
N ASP A 12 34.05 -13.56 12.51
CA ASP A 12 34.89 -13.35 13.70
C ASP A 12 34.82 -14.50 14.74
N VAL A 13 34.47 -15.69 14.29
CA VAL A 13 34.48 -16.92 15.08
C VAL A 13 35.33 -17.97 14.37
N ALA A 14 36.31 -18.55 15.07
CA ALA A 14 37.07 -19.70 14.57
C ALA A 14 36.11 -20.91 14.40
N TRP A 15 36.25 -21.66 13.33
CA TRP A 15 35.37 -22.76 13.02
C TRP A 15 36.12 -23.96 12.44
N THR A 16 35.53 -25.12 12.53
CA THR A 16 36.06 -26.37 11.96
C THR A 16 35.10 -26.86 10.88
N HIS A 17 35.64 -27.20 9.72
CA HIS A 17 34.86 -27.75 8.63
C HIS A 17 34.26 -29.11 9.05
N PRO A 18 32.93 -29.28 8.97
CA PRO A 18 32.24 -30.46 9.53
C PRO A 18 32.65 -31.77 8.84
N GLU A 19 33.02 -31.76 7.57
CA GLU A 19 33.35 -32.98 6.81
C GLU A 19 34.87 -33.23 6.76
N THR A 20 35.67 -32.16 6.60
CA THR A 20 37.13 -32.33 6.41
C THR A 20 37.92 -32.20 7.70
N GLY A 21 37.34 -31.68 8.77
CA GLY A 21 38.03 -31.43 10.04
C GLY A 21 39.06 -30.28 10.02
N VAL A 22 39.16 -29.56 8.90
CA VAL A 22 40.11 -28.44 8.78
C VAL A 22 39.62 -27.28 9.65
N GLN A 23 40.58 -26.73 10.41
CA GLN A 23 40.30 -25.58 11.28
C GLN A 23 40.63 -24.26 10.59
N TYR A 24 39.71 -23.33 10.68
CA TYR A 24 39.83 -21.97 10.11
C TYR A 24 39.84 -20.92 11.24
N PRO A 25 40.78 -19.94 11.19
CA PRO A 25 40.81 -18.89 12.20
C PRO A 25 39.63 -17.94 12.11
N ALA A 26 39.33 -17.20 13.17
CA ALA A 26 38.19 -16.31 13.29
C ALA A 26 38.10 -15.24 12.17
N ASN A 27 39.24 -14.74 11.69
CA ASN A 27 39.32 -13.72 10.65
C ASN A 27 39.27 -14.28 9.22
N TRP A 28 39.25 -15.61 9.04
CA TRP A 28 39.33 -16.24 7.72
C TRP A 28 38.22 -15.78 6.77
N LEU A 29 36.97 -15.73 7.24
CA LEU A 29 35.84 -15.28 6.43
C LEU A 29 35.97 -13.84 5.92
N ARG A 30 36.74 -12.98 6.62
CA ARG A 30 36.95 -11.57 6.19
C ARG A 30 38.06 -11.45 5.16
N LEU A 31 39.06 -12.27 5.27
CA LEU A 31 40.29 -12.16 4.46
C LEU A 31 40.25 -13.00 3.19
N THR A 32 39.34 -13.97 3.13
CA THR A 32 39.24 -14.95 2.04
C THR A 32 38.29 -14.47 0.94
N SER A 33 38.69 -14.70 -0.31
CA SER A 33 37.87 -14.37 -1.48
C SER A 33 36.58 -15.20 -1.57
N ALA A 34 35.60 -14.74 -2.37
CA ALA A 34 34.37 -15.49 -2.61
C ALA A 34 34.63 -16.87 -3.22
N ALA A 35 35.56 -16.96 -4.19
CA ALA A 35 35.93 -18.21 -4.85
C ALA A 35 36.54 -19.23 -3.87
N GLU A 36 37.38 -18.80 -2.94
CA GLU A 36 37.97 -19.68 -1.92
C GLU A 36 36.92 -20.15 -0.90
N LYS A 37 35.94 -19.30 -0.56
CA LYS A 37 34.80 -19.69 0.29
C LYS A 37 33.94 -20.74 -0.39
N GLU A 38 33.65 -20.55 -1.67
CA GLU A 38 32.91 -21.53 -2.49
C GLU A 38 33.67 -22.85 -2.62
N ALA A 39 35.00 -22.80 -2.78
CA ALA A 39 35.84 -24.00 -2.91
C ALA A 39 35.82 -24.88 -1.65
N VAL A 40 35.52 -24.32 -0.49
CA VAL A 40 35.33 -25.08 0.77
C VAL A 40 33.84 -25.34 1.07
N GLY A 41 32.96 -25.18 0.10
CA GLY A 41 31.53 -25.49 0.22
C GLY A 41 30.72 -24.49 1.05
N LEU A 42 31.26 -23.28 1.31
CA LEU A 42 30.51 -22.24 2.00
C LEU A 42 29.48 -21.60 1.06
N VAL A 43 28.23 -21.61 1.48
CA VAL A 43 27.13 -20.90 0.82
C VAL A 43 26.79 -19.67 1.63
N GLU A 44 26.81 -18.50 0.98
CA GLU A 44 26.37 -17.28 1.64
C GLU A 44 24.86 -17.29 1.82
N VAL A 45 24.41 -17.27 3.08
CA VAL A 45 23.00 -17.03 3.40
C VAL A 45 22.76 -15.54 3.39
N THR A 46 22.30 -15.04 2.25
CA THR A 46 21.70 -13.72 2.18
C THR A 46 20.37 -13.79 2.93
N THR A 47 20.31 -13.20 4.13
CA THR A 47 19.00 -12.89 4.71
C THR A 47 18.37 -11.87 3.78
N SER A 48 17.41 -12.30 2.98
CA SER A 48 16.53 -11.34 2.30
C SER A 48 16.00 -10.39 3.37
N PRO A 49 16.14 -9.07 3.20
CA PRO A 49 15.48 -8.15 4.13
C PRO A 49 14.03 -8.59 4.24
N ASN A 50 13.48 -8.61 5.46
CA ASN A 50 12.09 -8.96 5.67
C ASN A 50 11.27 -8.21 4.64
N ALA A 51 10.56 -8.94 3.77
CA ALA A 51 9.78 -8.30 2.74
C ALA A 51 8.81 -7.32 3.39
N VAL A 52 8.86 -6.08 2.95
CA VAL A 52 8.06 -5.00 3.52
C VAL A 52 6.61 -5.20 3.07
N TYR A 53 5.69 -5.20 4.02
CA TYR A 53 4.27 -5.25 3.75
C TYR A 53 3.55 -4.10 4.44
N ASP A 54 2.40 -3.69 3.93
CA ASP A 54 1.59 -2.63 4.50
C ASP A 54 0.71 -3.18 5.63
N GLN A 55 1.09 -2.89 6.87
CA GLN A 55 0.39 -3.35 8.07
C GLN A 55 -1.07 -2.88 8.18
N ARG A 56 -1.48 -1.87 7.41
CA ARG A 56 -2.87 -1.43 7.34
C ARG A 56 -3.76 -2.49 6.70
N PHE A 57 -3.21 -3.26 5.74
CA PHE A 57 -3.92 -4.21 4.89
C PHE A 57 -3.53 -5.67 5.13
N TYR A 58 -2.34 -5.93 5.68
CA TYR A 58 -1.76 -7.27 5.79
C TYR A 58 -1.29 -7.55 7.22
N TRP A 59 -1.34 -8.83 7.62
CA TRP A 59 -0.70 -9.35 8.81
C TRP A 59 0.74 -9.81 8.58
N GLY A 60 1.13 -10.03 7.33
CA GLY A 60 2.43 -10.48 6.85
C GLY A 60 2.52 -10.33 5.34
N VAL A 61 3.64 -10.72 4.71
CA VAL A 61 3.95 -10.47 3.28
C VAL A 61 2.83 -10.95 2.36
N ASP A 62 2.33 -12.17 2.56
CA ASP A 62 1.28 -12.79 1.73
C ASP A 62 0.04 -13.16 2.57
N ASN A 63 -0.19 -12.43 3.67
CA ASN A 63 -1.29 -12.68 4.59
C ASN A 63 -2.21 -11.46 4.69
N PRO A 64 -3.17 -11.28 3.74
CA PRO A 64 -4.10 -10.17 3.76
C PRO A 64 -5.07 -10.27 4.96
N LYS A 65 -5.46 -9.12 5.49
CA LYS A 65 -6.54 -9.02 6.46
C LYS A 65 -7.88 -9.34 5.82
N GLN A 66 -8.87 -9.69 6.64
CA GLN A 66 -10.25 -9.91 6.17
C GLN A 66 -10.79 -8.66 5.49
N LEU A 67 -11.32 -8.84 4.27
CA LEU A 67 -11.90 -7.75 3.49
C LEU A 67 -13.28 -7.36 4.02
N ASP A 68 -14.15 -8.34 4.19
CA ASP A 68 -15.52 -8.18 4.69
C ASP A 68 -15.62 -8.62 6.17
N ASP A 69 -16.66 -8.17 6.86
CA ASP A 69 -16.94 -8.59 8.23
C ASP A 69 -17.21 -10.09 8.28
N VAL A 70 -16.68 -10.79 9.28
CA VAL A 70 -16.87 -12.23 9.48
C VAL A 70 -17.42 -12.47 10.87
N THR A 71 -18.53 -13.18 10.96
CA THR A 71 -19.11 -13.63 12.24
C THR A 71 -18.80 -15.11 12.42
N ASP A 72 -18.23 -15.49 13.57
CA ASP A 72 -17.96 -16.87 13.94
C ASP A 72 -19.20 -17.61 14.45
N ASP A 73 -19.07 -18.91 14.69
CA ASP A 73 -20.17 -19.77 15.16
C ASP A 73 -20.67 -19.38 16.56
N ASP A 74 -19.86 -18.66 17.35
CA ASP A 74 -20.20 -18.16 18.68
C ASP A 74 -20.87 -16.77 18.62
N GLY A 75 -21.06 -16.20 17.43
CA GLY A 75 -21.70 -14.90 17.21
C GLY A 75 -20.80 -13.69 17.37
N ASN A 76 -19.47 -13.89 17.51
CA ASN A 76 -18.53 -12.78 17.56
C ASN A 76 -18.20 -12.30 16.14
N THR A 77 -18.32 -10.99 15.90
CA THR A 77 -18.01 -10.39 14.60
C THR A 77 -16.62 -9.77 14.59
N THR A 78 -15.77 -10.23 13.68
CA THR A 78 -14.50 -9.59 13.34
C THR A 78 -14.74 -8.58 12.23
N THR A 79 -14.44 -7.32 12.50
CA THR A 79 -14.64 -6.23 11.55
C THR A 79 -13.64 -6.32 10.40
N GLY A 80 -14.13 -6.32 9.18
CA GLY A 80 -13.35 -6.34 7.96
C GLY A 80 -12.80 -4.97 7.55
N LEU A 81 -11.88 -4.98 6.59
CA LEU A 81 -11.24 -3.77 6.08
C LEU A 81 -12.25 -2.79 5.45
N LYS A 82 -13.26 -3.27 4.74
CA LYS A 82 -14.29 -2.40 4.13
C LYS A 82 -14.98 -1.56 5.19
N THR A 83 -15.46 -2.18 6.25
CA THR A 83 -16.13 -1.46 7.36
C THR A 83 -15.21 -0.46 8.04
N LEU A 84 -13.95 -0.84 8.30
CA LEU A 84 -12.96 0.05 8.91
C LEU A 84 -12.65 1.27 8.01
N TRP A 85 -12.47 1.05 6.71
CA TRP A 85 -12.12 2.12 5.79
C TRP A 85 -13.32 3.00 5.43
N LYS A 86 -14.56 2.49 5.43
CA LYS A 86 -15.77 3.32 5.34
C LYS A 86 -15.92 4.24 6.55
N ALA A 87 -15.75 3.73 7.76
CA ALA A 87 -15.73 4.56 8.96
C ALA A 87 -14.64 5.65 8.89
N LYS A 88 -13.48 5.33 8.29
CA LYS A 88 -12.43 6.32 8.07
C LYS A 88 -12.83 7.42 7.08
N GLN A 89 -13.64 7.11 6.05
CA GLN A 89 -14.19 8.13 5.16
C GLN A 89 -15.16 9.07 5.91
N ASP A 90 -15.98 8.54 6.81
CA ASP A 90 -16.87 9.37 7.65
C ASP A 90 -16.08 10.31 8.56
N GLU A 91 -14.99 9.85 9.18
CA GLU A 91 -14.09 10.70 9.97
C GLU A 91 -13.47 11.83 9.12
N ILE A 92 -13.02 11.53 7.92
CA ILE A 92 -12.45 12.52 7.00
C ILE A 92 -13.53 13.53 6.60
N ALA A 93 -14.71 13.09 6.21
CA ALA A 93 -15.83 13.96 5.85
C ALA A 93 -16.23 14.88 7.03
N ALA A 94 -16.30 14.34 8.24
CA ALA A 94 -16.58 15.14 9.44
C ALA A 94 -15.49 16.20 9.68
N SER A 95 -14.22 15.83 9.51
CA SER A 95 -13.08 16.75 9.62
C SER A 95 -13.17 17.91 8.61
N LEU A 96 -13.52 17.60 7.35
CA LEU A 96 -13.68 18.60 6.28
C LEU A 96 -14.91 19.51 6.49
N LEU A 97 -15.96 19.01 7.13
CA LEU A 97 -17.18 19.78 7.41
C LEU A 97 -17.03 20.69 8.62
N ALA A 98 -16.28 20.26 9.65
CA ALA A 98 -16.18 20.93 10.95
C ALA A 98 -15.79 22.43 10.87
N PRO A 99 -14.80 22.88 10.04
CA PRO A 99 -14.43 24.29 9.95
C PRO A 99 -15.56 25.20 9.50
N SER A 100 -16.59 24.65 8.83
CA SER A 100 -17.73 25.41 8.31
C SER A 100 -19.03 25.25 9.12
N ASP A 101 -19.04 24.46 10.20
CA ASP A 101 -20.25 24.19 11.00
C ASP A 101 -20.79 25.44 11.71
N TRP A 102 -19.91 26.31 12.16
CA TRP A 102 -20.30 27.60 12.75
C TRP A 102 -21.18 28.46 11.82
N ARG A 103 -21.00 28.31 10.48
CA ARG A 103 -21.81 29.04 9.48
C ARG A 103 -23.27 28.59 9.50
N ILE A 104 -23.52 27.31 9.77
CA ILE A 104 -24.86 26.74 9.90
C ILE A 104 -25.51 27.28 11.16
N ILE A 105 -24.78 27.28 12.28
CA ILE A 105 -25.26 27.78 13.57
C ILE A 105 -25.61 29.27 13.44
N LYS A 106 -24.66 30.06 12.91
CA LYS A 106 -24.89 31.51 12.68
C LYS A 106 -26.10 31.79 11.80
N ALA A 107 -26.24 31.05 10.69
CA ALA A 107 -27.37 31.20 9.78
C ALA A 107 -28.72 30.94 10.52
N LYS A 108 -28.75 29.90 11.37
CA LYS A 108 -29.93 29.56 12.16
C LYS A 108 -30.27 30.62 13.21
N GLU A 109 -29.26 31.17 13.91
CA GLU A 109 -29.44 32.18 14.94
C GLU A 109 -29.87 33.54 14.38
N THR A 110 -29.28 33.95 13.26
CA THR A 110 -29.49 35.27 12.66
C THR A 110 -30.57 35.32 11.58
N GLY A 111 -31.13 34.17 11.19
CA GLY A 111 -32.07 34.07 10.08
C GLY A 111 -31.45 34.35 8.70
N THR A 112 -30.11 34.41 8.59
CA THR A 112 -29.40 34.67 7.35
C THR A 112 -29.15 33.37 6.58
N ASN A 113 -28.87 33.46 5.25
CA ASN A 113 -28.52 32.30 4.47
C ASN A 113 -27.02 32.02 4.54
N ILE A 114 -26.68 30.72 4.55
CA ILE A 114 -25.31 30.28 4.32
C ILE A 114 -24.92 30.63 2.86
N PRO A 115 -23.73 31.21 2.60
CA PRO A 115 -23.27 31.47 1.24
C PRO A 115 -23.36 30.21 0.35
N SER A 116 -23.78 30.38 -0.89
CA SER A 116 -24.02 29.26 -1.82
C SER A 116 -22.79 28.39 -2.06
N THR A 117 -21.60 28.99 -2.12
CA THR A 117 -20.31 28.29 -2.24
C THR A 117 -20.10 27.26 -1.13
N TRP A 118 -20.38 27.65 0.12
CA TRP A 118 -20.26 26.75 1.27
C TRP A 118 -21.34 25.66 1.27
N LYS A 119 -22.57 25.98 0.82
CA LYS A 119 -23.61 24.95 0.66
C LYS A 119 -23.17 23.89 -0.37
N THR A 120 -22.67 24.34 -1.51
CA THR A 120 -22.18 23.45 -2.60
C THR A 120 -21.00 22.60 -2.11
N TYR A 121 -20.01 23.22 -1.47
CA TYR A 121 -18.85 22.50 -0.93
C TYR A 121 -19.26 21.41 0.07
N ARG A 122 -20.11 21.77 1.05
CA ARG A 122 -20.60 20.81 2.06
C ARG A 122 -21.42 19.67 1.45
N ALA A 123 -22.20 19.95 0.40
CA ALA A 123 -22.91 18.92 -0.34
C ALA A 123 -21.94 18.01 -1.10
N ALA A 124 -20.91 18.58 -1.75
CA ALA A 124 -19.89 17.86 -2.47
C ALA A 124 -19.10 16.92 -1.53
N ILE A 125 -18.73 17.35 -0.32
CA ILE A 125 -18.10 16.48 0.70
C ILE A 125 -18.95 15.24 0.99
N ARG A 126 -20.26 15.42 1.24
CA ARG A 126 -21.15 14.29 1.54
C ARG A 126 -21.29 13.35 0.33
N THR A 127 -21.40 13.91 -0.86
CA THR A 127 -21.44 13.13 -2.09
C THR A 127 -20.15 12.33 -2.28
N ALA A 128 -18.99 12.99 -2.16
CA ALA A 128 -17.69 12.30 -2.25
C ALA A 128 -17.56 11.18 -1.21
N CYS A 129 -17.98 11.42 0.04
CA CYS A 129 -17.95 10.40 1.09
C CYS A 129 -18.79 9.17 0.70
N ASN A 130 -20.02 9.38 0.26
CA ASN A 130 -20.91 8.29 -0.16
C ASN A 130 -20.35 7.53 -1.37
N THR A 131 -19.80 8.25 -2.35
CA THR A 131 -19.17 7.63 -3.53
C THR A 131 -17.98 6.78 -3.11
N ARG A 132 -17.05 7.32 -2.29
CA ARG A 132 -15.90 6.59 -1.79
C ARG A 132 -16.27 5.34 -0.98
N GLN A 133 -17.35 5.40 -0.18
CA GLN A 133 -17.86 4.22 0.52
C GLN A 133 -18.38 3.16 -0.46
N SER A 134 -19.05 3.57 -1.54
CA SER A 134 -19.53 2.66 -2.58
C SER A 134 -18.36 2.05 -3.38
N GLU A 135 -17.31 2.82 -3.67
CA GLU A 135 -16.07 2.35 -4.29
C GLU A 135 -15.37 1.31 -3.41
N ILE A 136 -15.30 1.55 -2.09
CA ILE A 136 -14.77 0.59 -1.11
C ILE A 136 -15.58 -0.72 -1.12
N ASP A 137 -16.91 -0.61 -1.13
CA ASP A 137 -17.78 -1.80 -1.16
C ASP A 137 -17.62 -2.61 -2.46
N ALA A 138 -17.28 -1.96 -3.56
CA ALA A 138 -17.06 -2.59 -4.86
C ALA A 138 -15.72 -3.33 -4.98
N CYS A 139 -14.75 -3.08 -4.07
CA CYS A 139 -13.46 -3.78 -4.11
C CYS A 139 -13.63 -5.28 -3.96
N ALA A 140 -13.01 -6.05 -4.87
CA ALA A 140 -13.08 -7.51 -4.86
C ALA A 140 -12.09 -8.15 -3.88
N ASP A 141 -10.97 -7.48 -3.61
CA ASP A 141 -9.89 -7.99 -2.78
C ASP A 141 -9.12 -6.87 -2.06
N VAL A 142 -8.16 -7.26 -1.22
CA VAL A 142 -7.34 -6.33 -0.43
C VAL A 142 -6.37 -5.52 -1.29
N PRO A 143 -5.72 -6.08 -2.33
CA PRO A 143 -4.93 -5.28 -3.28
C PRO A 143 -5.74 -4.17 -3.95
N ALA A 144 -6.94 -4.46 -4.45
CA ALA A 144 -7.83 -3.47 -5.07
C ALA A 144 -8.22 -2.36 -4.08
N LEU A 145 -8.55 -2.72 -2.84
CA LEU A 145 -8.85 -1.74 -1.79
C LEU A 145 -7.64 -0.85 -1.45
N LYS A 146 -6.45 -1.43 -1.43
CA LYS A 146 -5.21 -0.69 -1.21
C LYS A 146 -4.92 0.28 -2.36
N GLU A 147 -5.07 -0.17 -3.62
CA GLU A 147 -4.90 0.68 -4.80
C GLU A 147 -5.92 1.81 -4.81
N LEU A 148 -7.19 1.52 -4.56
CA LEU A 148 -8.25 2.52 -4.47
C LEU A 148 -7.91 3.66 -3.49
N LEU A 149 -7.38 3.33 -2.32
CA LEU A 149 -7.17 4.31 -1.23
C LEU A 149 -5.80 4.99 -1.25
N PHE A 150 -4.77 4.31 -1.79
CA PHE A 150 -3.37 4.72 -1.69
C PHE A 150 -2.58 4.54 -2.99
N GLY A 151 -3.25 4.23 -4.10
CA GLY A 151 -2.65 4.17 -5.41
C GLY A 151 -2.10 5.52 -5.87
N ALA A 152 -1.23 5.50 -6.87
CA ALA A 152 -0.70 6.72 -7.46
C ALA A 152 -1.81 7.50 -8.17
N ALA A 153 -1.80 8.82 -8.06
CA ALA A 153 -2.81 9.67 -8.70
C ALA A 153 -2.79 9.59 -10.24
N THR A 154 -1.63 9.24 -10.80
CA THR A 154 -1.43 9.05 -12.23
C THR A 154 -0.72 7.74 -12.50
N ILE A 155 -0.98 7.16 -13.66
CA ILE A 155 -0.31 5.98 -14.19
C ILE A 155 0.25 6.27 -15.58
N GLU A 156 1.31 5.53 -15.95
CA GLU A 156 1.81 5.51 -17.31
C GLU A 156 1.07 4.43 -18.10
N GLN A 157 0.45 4.82 -19.21
CA GLN A 157 -0.18 3.88 -20.13
C GLN A 157 0.28 4.14 -21.57
N GLN A 158 0.17 3.12 -22.42
CA GLN A 158 0.46 3.33 -23.84
C GLN A 158 -0.60 4.25 -24.46
N GLN A 159 -0.13 5.29 -25.13
CA GLN A 159 -1.00 6.17 -25.91
C GLN A 159 -1.76 5.38 -26.98
N THR A 160 -3.02 5.69 -27.19
CA THR A 160 -3.84 5.06 -28.23
C THR A 160 -4.22 6.08 -29.33
N ASP A 161 -4.30 5.62 -30.58
CA ASP A 161 -4.81 6.43 -31.68
C ASP A 161 -6.36 6.53 -31.65
N ALA A 162 -6.93 7.23 -32.63
CA ALA A 162 -8.38 7.43 -32.72
C ALA A 162 -9.18 6.12 -32.93
N ASP A 163 -8.52 5.06 -33.40
CA ASP A 163 -9.10 3.74 -33.65
C ASP A 163 -8.88 2.79 -32.46
N GLY A 164 -8.21 3.26 -31.38
CA GLY A 164 -7.92 2.50 -30.17
C GLY A 164 -6.69 1.61 -30.23
N ASN A 165 -5.84 1.76 -31.26
CA ASN A 165 -4.59 0.99 -31.37
C ASN A 165 -3.47 1.69 -30.60
N GLY A 166 -2.56 0.91 -30.00
CA GLY A 166 -1.39 1.46 -29.31
C GLY A 166 -0.46 2.20 -30.27
N VAL A 167 -0.09 3.44 -29.93
CA VAL A 167 0.86 4.26 -30.68
C VAL A 167 2.28 3.78 -30.39
N VAL A 168 3.10 3.68 -31.45
CA VAL A 168 4.52 3.35 -31.35
C VAL A 168 5.36 4.45 -32.02
N ASP A 169 6.59 4.64 -31.55
CA ASP A 169 7.56 5.55 -32.15
C ASP A 169 8.17 4.99 -33.45
N ALA A 170 9.10 5.72 -34.04
CA ALA A 170 9.76 5.32 -35.30
C ALA A 170 10.62 4.05 -35.17
N ASP A 171 11.00 3.68 -33.94
CA ASP A 171 11.80 2.50 -33.62
C ASP A 171 10.90 1.31 -33.19
N GLY A 172 9.58 1.48 -33.16
CA GLY A 172 8.60 0.46 -32.80
C GLY A 172 8.35 0.31 -31.31
N ASN A 173 8.85 1.23 -30.47
CA ASN A 173 8.59 1.19 -29.03
C ASN A 173 7.25 1.86 -28.71
N PRO A 174 6.52 1.39 -27.66
CA PRO A 174 5.30 2.02 -27.19
C PRO A 174 5.53 3.48 -26.79
N VAL A 175 4.73 4.39 -27.33
CA VAL A 175 4.68 5.77 -26.83
C VAL A 175 3.82 5.78 -25.57
N MET A 176 4.40 6.18 -24.44
CA MET A 176 3.73 6.24 -23.15
C MET A 176 3.18 7.63 -22.87
N GLU A 177 2.06 7.70 -22.20
CA GLU A 177 1.48 8.94 -21.67
C GLU A 177 1.09 8.79 -20.21
N THR A 178 1.21 9.87 -19.46
CA THR A 178 0.75 9.92 -18.06
C THR A 178 -0.71 10.31 -18.03
N VAL A 179 -1.54 9.44 -17.48
CA VAL A 179 -2.99 9.66 -17.34
C VAL A 179 -3.41 9.61 -15.90
N ALA A 180 -4.60 10.16 -15.59
CA ALA A 180 -5.20 9.96 -14.27
C ALA A 180 -5.45 8.47 -14.01
N ASN A 181 -5.10 7.98 -12.83
CA ASN A 181 -5.35 6.60 -12.45
C ASN A 181 -6.86 6.40 -12.21
N PRO A 182 -7.55 5.57 -13.01
CA PRO A 182 -8.98 5.35 -12.85
C PRO A 182 -9.34 4.52 -11.62
N ASP A 183 -8.36 3.81 -11.04
CA ASP A 183 -8.56 2.85 -9.95
C ASP A 183 -8.45 3.49 -8.56
N ILE A 184 -8.19 4.80 -8.47
CA ILE A 184 -8.15 5.52 -7.20
C ILE A 184 -9.51 6.09 -6.81
N ALA A 185 -9.71 6.23 -5.50
CA ALA A 185 -10.96 6.74 -4.94
C ALA A 185 -11.25 8.17 -5.39
N THR A 186 -12.54 8.48 -5.58
CA THR A 186 -13.03 9.83 -5.85
C THR A 186 -12.33 10.88 -5.00
N ALA A 187 -11.84 11.95 -5.61
CA ALA A 187 -11.16 13.03 -4.89
C ALA A 187 -12.11 13.78 -3.95
N TRP A 188 -11.57 14.24 -2.82
CA TRP A 188 -12.29 15.16 -1.96
C TRP A 188 -12.35 16.55 -2.62
N PRO A 189 -13.47 17.30 -2.45
CA PRO A 189 -13.58 18.64 -3.02
C PRO A 189 -12.63 19.63 -2.35
N ASP A 190 -12.14 20.58 -3.13
CA ASP A 190 -11.30 21.67 -2.63
C ASP A 190 -12.09 22.65 -1.78
N ASP A 191 -11.46 23.20 -0.74
CA ASP A 191 -12.03 24.22 0.13
C ASP A 191 -12.31 25.51 -0.68
N PRO A 192 -13.51 26.11 -0.58
CA PRO A 192 -13.90 27.31 -1.32
C PRO A 192 -13.33 28.61 -0.78
N SER A 193 -12.42 28.61 0.22
CA SER A 193 -11.80 29.80 0.84
C SER A 193 -10.74 30.46 -0.03
#